data_1563d4f8a38f8763eb8891d4b5006018
#
_entry.id   1563d4f8a38f8763eb8891d4b5006018
#
_cell.length_a   1.000
_cell.length_b   1.000
_cell.length_c   1.000
_cell.angle_alpha   90.00
_cell.angle_beta   90.00
_cell.angle_gamma   90.00
#
_symmetry.space_group_name_H-M   'P 1'
#
loop_
_entity.id
_entity.type
_entity.pdbx_description
1 polymer ?
#
loop_
_entity_poly.entity_id
_entity_poly.type
_entity_poly.pdbx_seq_one_letter_code
_entity_poly.pdbx_strand_id
1 'polypeptide(L)'
;MRIWDINPGYLNRQSLLGEHRELHGIVSIISNNKKGYSKHPETLRWVGHGWALKQRHKLLVAEMNLRGYTDKSPVLLRTKINTWPESFIDSPASQLSILSNKYKTLSATSALNKQ
;
A
#
# COMPACT_ATOMS: atom_id res chain seq x y z
N MET A 1 2.68 2.63 -8.71
CA MET A 1 3.17 2.35 -7.35
C MET A 1 2.38 3.17 -6.35
N ARG A 2 1.78 2.54 -5.37
CA ARG A 2 0.92 3.24 -4.41
C ARG A 2 0.80 2.49 -3.08
N ILE A 3 0.86 3.26 -1.99
CA ILE A 3 0.54 2.79 -0.65
C ILE A 3 -0.75 3.49 -0.21
N TRP A 4 -1.76 2.72 0.12
CA TRP A 4 -3.04 3.26 0.57
C TRP A 4 -2.98 3.62 2.06
N ASP A 5 -3.71 4.66 2.45
CA ASP A 5 -3.73 5.17 3.85
C ASP A 5 -5.02 4.79 4.58
N ILE A 6 -5.75 3.81 4.05
CA ILE A 6 -7.03 3.35 4.58
C ILE A 6 -6.90 1.94 5.15
N ASN A 7 -7.92 1.53 5.91
CA ASN A 7 -7.94 0.18 6.48
C ASN A 7 -7.81 -0.88 5.39
N PRO A 8 -6.84 -1.82 5.49
CA PRO A 8 -6.63 -2.86 4.48
C PRO A 8 -7.86 -3.74 4.23
N GLY A 9 -8.80 -3.80 5.18
CA GLY A 9 -10.05 -4.54 5.01
C GLY A 9 -10.90 -4.07 3.84
N TYR A 10 -10.72 -2.81 3.39
CA TYR A 10 -11.41 -2.26 2.23
C TYR A 10 -10.77 -2.64 0.90
N LEU A 11 -9.56 -3.24 0.92
CA LEU A 11 -8.84 -3.60 -0.29
C LEU A 11 -9.32 -4.96 -0.80
N ASN A 12 -9.53 -5.07 -2.12
CA ASN A 12 -9.72 -6.39 -2.70
C ASN A 12 -8.38 -7.14 -2.76
N ARG A 13 -8.42 -8.42 -3.15
CA ARG A 13 -7.22 -9.28 -3.21
C ARG A 13 -6.09 -8.65 -4.01
N GLN A 14 -6.39 -8.17 -5.20
CA GLN A 14 -5.38 -7.59 -6.10
C GLN A 14 -4.75 -6.33 -5.51
N SER A 15 -5.57 -5.45 -4.94
CA SER A 15 -5.10 -4.21 -4.30
C SER A 15 -4.26 -4.50 -3.06
N LEU A 16 -4.67 -5.47 -2.26
CA LEU A 16 -3.94 -5.86 -1.03
C LEU A 16 -2.56 -6.44 -1.36
N LEU A 17 -2.52 -7.43 -2.24
CA LEU A 17 -1.27 -8.08 -2.62
C LEU A 17 -0.36 -7.14 -3.42
N GLY A 18 -0.97 -6.29 -4.25
CA GLY A 18 -0.24 -5.28 -5.01
C GLY A 18 0.41 -4.25 -4.11
N GLU A 19 -0.32 -3.74 -3.12
CA GLU A 19 0.23 -2.78 -2.15
C GLU A 19 1.36 -3.40 -1.34
N HIS A 20 1.20 -4.63 -0.87
CA HIS A 20 2.25 -5.34 -0.14
C HIS A 20 3.56 -5.39 -0.95
N ARG A 21 3.46 -5.72 -2.23
CA ARG A 21 4.59 -5.75 -3.15
C ARG A 21 5.21 -4.37 -3.34
N GLU A 22 4.38 -3.35 -3.56
CA GLU A 22 4.83 -1.97 -3.74
C GLU A 22 5.50 -1.43 -2.49
N LEU A 23 5.00 -1.77 -1.31
CA LEU A 23 5.60 -1.36 -0.05
C LEU A 23 7.02 -1.90 0.08
N HIS A 24 7.25 -3.17 -0.22
CA HIS A 24 8.60 -3.74 -0.24
C HIS A 24 9.49 -3.06 -1.28
N GLY A 25 8.93 -2.66 -2.42
CA GLY A 25 9.63 -1.89 -3.44
C GLY A 25 10.10 -0.54 -2.90
N ILE A 26 9.24 0.20 -2.22
CA ILE A 26 9.57 1.49 -1.61
C ILE A 26 10.64 1.32 -0.53
N VAL A 27 10.51 0.32 0.33
CA VAL A 27 11.51 0.01 1.36
C VAL A 27 12.87 -0.24 0.72
N SER A 28 12.92 -1.00 -0.37
CA SER A 28 14.14 -1.29 -1.09
C SER A 28 14.78 -0.03 -1.68
N ILE A 29 13.98 0.85 -2.27
CA ILE A 29 14.46 2.12 -2.84
C ILE A 29 15.06 3.01 -1.74
N ILE A 30 14.36 3.16 -0.63
CA ILE A 30 14.80 4.00 0.49
C ILE A 30 16.04 3.42 1.16
N SER A 31 16.06 2.11 1.42
CA SER A 31 17.15 1.44 2.14
C SER A 31 18.45 1.40 1.34
N ASN A 32 18.36 1.28 0.02
CA ASN A 32 19.52 1.07 -0.85
C ASN A 32 19.88 2.28 -1.71
N ASN A 33 19.23 3.43 -1.49
CA ASN A 33 19.44 4.65 -2.28
C ASN A 33 19.33 4.40 -3.79
N LYS A 34 18.38 3.56 -4.20
CA LYS A 34 18.18 3.25 -5.62
C LYS A 34 17.69 4.48 -6.39
N LYS A 35 18.25 4.71 -7.57
CA LYS A 35 17.93 5.88 -8.40
C LYS A 35 16.61 5.74 -9.16
N GLY A 36 16.18 4.51 -9.51
CA GLY A 36 14.89 4.28 -10.15
C GLY A 36 13.78 4.73 -9.21
N TYR A 37 12.67 5.14 -9.58
CA TYR A 37 11.52 5.57 -8.77
C TYR A 37 11.82 6.36 -7.48
N SER A 38 13.08 6.73 -7.20
CA SER A 38 13.44 7.48 -6.00
C SER A 38 12.77 8.85 -5.93
N LYS A 39 12.42 9.41 -7.08
CA LYS A 39 11.70 10.69 -7.20
C LYS A 39 10.20 10.52 -7.42
N HIS A 40 9.68 9.29 -7.46
CA HIS A 40 8.26 9.06 -7.59
C HIS A 40 7.52 9.69 -6.39
N PRO A 41 6.40 10.40 -6.62
CA PRO A 41 5.69 11.08 -5.50
C PRO A 41 5.37 10.17 -4.33
N GLU A 42 4.96 8.92 -4.57
CA GLU A 42 4.68 7.98 -3.49
C GLU A 42 5.94 7.61 -2.72
N THR A 43 7.08 7.41 -3.38
CA THR A 43 8.35 7.15 -2.71
C THR A 43 8.78 8.34 -1.84
N LEU A 44 8.70 9.56 -2.39
CA LEU A 44 9.07 10.78 -1.68
C LEU A 44 8.22 11.00 -0.44
N ARG A 45 6.95 10.67 -0.53
CA ARG A 45 6.00 10.79 0.58
C ARG A 45 6.44 9.99 1.81
N TRP A 46 7.05 8.82 1.61
CA TRP A 46 7.44 7.92 2.70
C TRP A 46 8.90 8.07 3.14
N VAL A 47 9.68 8.91 2.48
CA VAL A 47 11.06 9.20 2.92
C VAL A 47 11.02 9.82 4.32
N GLY A 48 11.80 9.27 5.25
CA GLY A 48 11.80 9.69 6.64
C GLY A 48 10.67 9.11 7.49
N HIS A 49 9.75 8.35 6.92
CA HIS A 49 8.60 7.75 7.62
C HIS A 49 8.71 6.23 7.69
N GLY A 50 9.91 5.71 7.96
CA GLY A 50 10.14 4.25 8.05
C GLY A 50 9.29 3.56 9.10
N TRP A 51 9.03 4.21 10.23
CA TRP A 51 8.13 3.66 11.25
C TRP A 51 6.74 3.43 10.69
N ALA A 52 6.19 4.42 9.99
CA ALA A 52 4.86 4.32 9.38
C ALA A 52 4.82 3.22 8.31
N LEU A 53 5.86 3.07 7.49
CA LEU A 53 5.97 1.97 6.54
C LEU A 53 5.93 0.62 7.25
N LYS A 54 6.64 0.46 8.36
CA LYS A 54 6.59 -0.77 9.17
C LYS A 54 5.19 -1.02 9.71
N GLN A 55 4.51 0.02 10.20
CA GLN A 55 3.14 -0.12 10.70
C GLN A 55 2.18 -0.51 9.58
N ARG A 56 2.30 0.12 8.42
CA ARG A 56 1.49 -0.24 7.24
C ARG A 56 1.73 -1.69 6.83
N HIS A 57 2.99 -2.12 6.81
CA HIS A 57 3.34 -3.51 6.53
C HIS A 57 2.64 -4.48 7.50
N LYS A 58 2.67 -4.18 8.81
CA LYS A 58 1.98 -5.00 9.81
C LYS A 58 0.49 -5.08 9.56
N LEU A 59 -0.14 -3.96 9.19
CA LEU A 59 -1.58 -3.92 8.90
C LEU A 59 -1.90 -4.78 7.67
N LEU A 60 -1.09 -4.68 6.61
CA LEU A 60 -1.28 -5.47 5.40
C LEU A 60 -1.11 -6.97 5.68
N VAL A 61 -0.07 -7.33 6.43
CA VAL A 61 0.20 -8.72 6.78
C VAL A 61 -0.92 -9.30 7.65
N ALA A 62 -1.43 -8.51 8.62
CA ALA A 62 -2.55 -8.95 9.44
C ALA A 62 -3.78 -9.26 8.60
N GLU A 63 -4.13 -8.38 7.64
CA GLU A 63 -5.25 -8.61 6.72
C GLU A 63 -4.99 -9.82 5.80
N MET A 64 -3.76 -9.96 5.30
CA MET A 64 -3.36 -11.11 4.49
C MET A 64 -3.53 -12.41 5.27
N ASN A 65 -3.11 -12.44 6.55
CA ASN A 65 -3.27 -13.62 7.39
C ASN A 65 -4.74 -13.97 7.63
N LEU A 66 -5.60 -12.96 7.82
CA LEU A 66 -7.05 -13.17 7.94
C LEU A 66 -7.65 -13.81 6.69
N ARG A 67 -7.07 -13.57 5.53
CA ARG A 67 -7.51 -14.12 4.24
C ARG A 67 -6.79 -15.41 3.85
N GLY A 68 -5.93 -15.95 4.72
CA GLY A 68 -5.22 -17.22 4.51
C GLY A 68 -3.88 -17.10 3.80
N TYR A 69 -3.33 -15.91 3.63
CA TYR A 69 -2.00 -15.71 3.08
C TYR A 69 -0.96 -15.70 4.19
N THR A 70 0.25 -16.15 3.86
CA THR A 70 1.39 -16.12 4.80
C THR A 70 2.47 -15.21 4.23
N ASP A 71 2.93 -14.25 5.04
CA ASP A 71 4.08 -13.40 4.70
C ASP A 71 5.14 -13.52 5.79
N LYS A 72 6.37 -13.81 5.38
CA LYS A 72 7.54 -13.91 6.26
C LYS A 72 8.60 -12.87 5.96
N SER A 73 8.27 -11.87 5.12
CA SER A 73 9.22 -10.85 4.68
C SER A 73 9.22 -9.66 5.64
N PRO A 74 10.25 -9.48 6.47
CA PRO A 74 10.30 -8.34 7.37
C PRO A 74 10.62 -7.05 6.64
N VAL A 75 10.16 -5.92 7.20
CA VAL A 75 10.57 -4.58 6.77
C VAL A 75 11.66 -4.10 7.71
N LEU A 76 12.88 -3.98 7.18
CA LEU A 76 14.07 -3.60 7.94
C LEU A 76 14.43 -2.16 7.59
N LEU A 77 13.89 -1.20 8.35
CA LEU A 77 14.22 0.21 8.23
C LEU A 77 14.57 0.77 9.60
N ARG A 78 15.58 1.63 9.64
CA ARG A 78 15.87 2.43 10.84
C ARG A 78 14.87 3.58 10.89
N THR A 79 14.25 3.78 12.05
CA THR A 79 13.23 4.80 12.23
C THR A 79 13.67 5.78 13.31
N LYS A 80 13.67 7.08 12.95
CA LYS A 80 13.93 8.15 13.91
C LYS A 80 12.67 8.92 14.28
N ILE A 81 11.67 8.90 13.39
CA ILE A 81 10.43 9.67 13.53
C ILE A 81 9.25 8.68 13.53
N ASN A 82 8.40 8.77 14.54
CA ASN A 82 7.25 7.90 14.71
C ASN A 82 5.98 8.62 14.25
N THR A 83 5.99 9.11 13.01
CA THR A 83 4.86 9.82 12.44
C THR A 83 4.46 9.23 11.10
N TRP A 84 3.17 9.33 10.80
CA TRP A 84 2.63 9.01 9.48
C TRP A 84 2.82 10.22 8.56
N PRO A 85 3.03 10.02 7.23
CA PRO A 85 3.10 11.13 6.29
C PRO A 85 1.83 11.96 6.33
N GLU A 86 1.96 13.28 6.39
CA GLU A 86 0.82 14.20 6.36
C GLU A 86 0.40 14.54 4.93
N SER A 87 1.31 14.35 3.97
CA SER A 87 1.04 14.58 2.55
C SER A 87 0.41 13.36 1.93
N PHE A 88 -0.59 13.57 1.07
CA PHE A 88 -1.24 12.51 0.31
C PHE A 88 -1.30 12.91 -1.15
N ILE A 89 -1.13 11.97 -2.07
CA ILE A 89 -1.45 12.16 -3.49
C ILE A 89 -2.96 12.33 -3.60
N ASP A 90 -3.72 11.47 -2.91
CA ASP A 90 -5.15 11.59 -2.71
C ASP A 90 -5.44 11.45 -1.22
N SER A 91 -6.39 12.22 -0.68
CA SER A 91 -6.80 12.08 0.72
C SER A 91 -7.36 10.68 0.99
N PRO A 92 -7.37 10.19 2.25
CA PRO A 92 -7.95 8.89 2.56
C PRO A 92 -9.41 8.77 2.09
N ALA A 93 -10.22 9.81 2.22
CA ALA A 93 -11.59 9.82 1.71
C ALA A 93 -11.64 9.65 0.19
N SER A 94 -10.75 10.35 -0.53
CA SER A 94 -10.62 10.20 -1.99
C SER A 94 -10.14 8.80 -2.37
N GLN A 95 -9.23 8.22 -1.59
CA GLN A 95 -8.76 6.85 -1.81
C GLN A 95 -9.93 5.85 -1.74
N LEU A 96 -10.80 5.99 -0.75
CA LEU A 96 -11.99 5.13 -0.65
C LEU A 96 -12.89 5.27 -1.88
N SER A 97 -13.12 6.49 -2.34
CA SER A 97 -13.93 6.76 -3.54
C SER A 97 -13.31 6.13 -4.79
N ILE A 98 -12.00 6.28 -4.97
CA ILE A 98 -11.27 5.70 -6.10
C ILE A 98 -11.43 4.18 -6.10
N LEU A 99 -11.21 3.53 -4.97
CA LEU A 99 -11.31 2.08 -4.83
C LEU A 99 -12.75 1.60 -5.03
N SER A 100 -13.73 2.30 -4.46
CA SER A 100 -15.15 1.95 -4.63
C SER A 100 -15.54 1.98 -6.09
N ASN A 101 -15.16 3.01 -6.84
CA ASN A 101 -15.45 3.12 -8.26
C ASN A 101 -14.74 2.03 -9.07
N LYS A 102 -13.48 1.75 -8.76
CA LYS A 102 -12.72 0.67 -9.39
C LYS A 102 -13.41 -0.69 -9.19
N TYR A 103 -13.86 -0.97 -7.97
CA TYR A 103 -14.48 -2.25 -7.63
C TYR A 103 -15.87 -2.40 -8.27
N LYS A 104 -16.65 -1.34 -8.34
CA LYS A 104 -17.92 -1.32 -9.07
C LYS A 104 -17.73 -1.63 -10.55
N THR A 105 -16.74 -1.03 -11.18
CA THR A 105 -16.41 -1.27 -12.59
C THR A 105 -16.03 -2.73 -12.82
N LEU A 106 -15.19 -3.30 -11.96
CA LEU A 106 -14.78 -4.70 -12.04
C LEU A 106 -15.97 -5.63 -11.85
N SER A 107 -16.84 -5.35 -10.88
CA SER A 107 -18.05 -6.14 -10.65
C SER A 107 -19.01 -6.10 -11.85
N ALA A 108 -19.22 -4.92 -12.42
CA ALA A 108 -20.06 -4.75 -13.61
C ALA A 108 -19.50 -5.54 -14.80
N THR A 109 -18.17 -5.47 -15.01
CA THR A 109 -17.50 -6.25 -16.06
C THR A 109 -17.67 -7.73 -15.85
N SER A 110 -17.49 -8.22 -14.62
CA SER A 110 -17.67 -9.63 -14.27
C SER A 110 -19.11 -10.09 -14.51
N ALA A 111 -20.09 -9.26 -14.15
CA ALA A 111 -21.50 -9.57 -14.38
C ALA A 111 -21.82 -9.69 -15.88
N LEU A 112 -21.28 -8.79 -16.70
CA LEU A 112 -21.43 -8.81 -18.14
C LEU A 112 -20.80 -10.07 -18.75
N ASN A 113 -19.64 -10.48 -18.25
CA ASN A 113 -18.91 -11.65 -18.76
C ASN A 113 -19.58 -12.99 -18.41
N LYS A 114 -20.49 -13.00 -17.45
CA LYS A 114 -21.26 -14.21 -17.07
C LYS A 114 -22.50 -14.42 -17.91
N GLN A 115 -22.86 -13.48 -18.72
CA GLN A 115 -23.99 -13.59 -19.65
C GLN A 115 -23.53 -14.16 -20.99
#